data_3be3f6943e2a217ffe874b7720c5d710
#
_entry.id   3be3f6943e2a217ffe874b7720c5d710
#
_cell.length_a   1.000
_cell.length_b   1.000
_cell.length_c   1.000
_cell.angle_alpha   90.00
_cell.angle_beta   90.00
_cell.angle_gamma   90.00
#
_symmetry.space_group_name_H-M   'P 1'
#
loop_
_entity.id
_entity.type
_entity.pdbx_description
1 polymer ?
#
loop_
_entity_poly.entity_id
_entity_poly.type
_entity_poly.pdbx_seq_one_letter_code
_entity_poly.pdbx_strand_id
1 'polypeptide(L)'
;MRFHVVSLPHTQVTKAFANCAYTEKVRRFCIMMTGLGHEVILYAGEQVEAPVTELVTCIYEDQREAACAGGHYTSASFDTNLPHWQIFNANVIREMKQRLQPTDFICLIGGWAHKPVADAFPEHMSVEFGVGYGGVFSKYRVFESYAWMHSIYAGGKNPTTVDGHFYDAVIPGYLEPEMFPLGNHDGDYYLFIGRLIERKGYQIAQEVCERLGKRLVLAGPGTGSGYGEFVGAVGPEKRAELMGGAIATFAPTLYIEPFGNVVIEAQACGTPTLTTD
;
A
#
# COMPACT_ATOMS: atom_id res chain seq x y z
N MET A 1 -17.27 -11.48 11.98
CA MET A 1 -16.43 -10.62 12.87
C MET A 1 -16.64 -9.19 12.44
N ARG A 2 -16.28 -8.24 13.30
CA ARG A 2 -16.46 -6.82 13.05
C ARG A 2 -15.12 -6.09 13.15
N PHE A 3 -14.78 -5.37 12.09
CA PHE A 3 -13.49 -4.71 11.92
C PHE A 3 -13.67 -3.20 11.82
N HIS A 4 -13.03 -2.44 12.70
CA HIS A 4 -12.92 -1.00 12.67
C HIS A 4 -11.63 -0.62 11.94
N VAL A 5 -11.73 -0.27 10.68
CA VAL A 5 -10.58 -0.02 9.80
C VAL A 5 -10.29 1.47 9.74
N VAL A 6 -9.08 1.86 10.10
CA VAL A 6 -8.66 3.27 10.10
C VAL A 6 -7.79 3.55 8.88
N SER A 7 -8.24 4.44 8.00
CA SER A 7 -7.52 4.89 6.81
C SER A 7 -6.58 6.06 7.12
N LEU A 8 -6.19 6.84 6.11
CA LEU A 8 -5.27 7.97 6.22
C LEU A 8 -5.98 9.31 6.04
N PRO A 9 -5.52 10.39 6.73
CA PRO A 9 -6.17 11.70 6.66
C PRO A 9 -5.97 12.43 5.33
N HIS A 10 -4.98 12.08 4.52
CA HIS A 10 -4.61 12.81 3.30
C HIS A 10 -5.06 12.13 2.00
N THR A 11 -5.87 11.06 2.10
CA THR A 11 -6.39 10.32 0.93
C THR A 11 -7.87 9.98 1.09
N GLN A 12 -8.55 9.72 -0.04
CA GLN A 12 -9.84 9.04 -0.08
C GLN A 12 -9.62 7.55 -0.37
N VAL A 13 -10.51 6.66 0.07
CA VAL A 13 -10.37 5.21 -0.16
C VAL A 13 -10.97 4.86 -1.53
N THR A 14 -10.40 5.43 -2.59
CA THR A 14 -10.83 5.25 -3.98
C THR A 14 -9.66 4.89 -4.89
N LYS A 15 -9.96 4.40 -6.10
CA LYS A 15 -8.96 4.07 -7.13
C LYS A 15 -8.12 5.27 -7.56
N ALA A 16 -8.65 6.49 -7.45
CA ALA A 16 -7.90 7.71 -7.73
C ALA A 16 -6.68 7.88 -6.81
N PHE A 17 -6.70 7.28 -5.63
CA PHE A 17 -5.60 7.29 -4.66
C PHE A 17 -4.78 5.99 -4.63
N ALA A 18 -4.93 5.11 -5.62
CA ALA A 18 -4.25 3.80 -5.68
C ALA A 18 -2.71 3.89 -5.71
N ASN A 19 -2.13 5.05 -6.06
CA ASN A 19 -0.68 5.29 -5.96
C ASN A 19 -0.18 5.42 -4.51
N CYS A 20 -1.08 5.59 -3.52
CA CYS A 20 -0.77 5.47 -2.11
C CYS A 20 -0.92 3.99 -1.69
N ALA A 21 0.18 3.31 -1.48
CA ALA A 21 0.17 1.89 -1.11
C ALA A 21 -0.66 1.59 0.15
N TYR A 22 -0.66 2.48 1.13
CA TYR A 22 -1.47 2.32 2.35
C TYR A 22 -2.96 2.40 2.07
N THR A 23 -3.39 3.41 1.31
CA THR A 23 -4.79 3.60 0.94
C THR A 23 -5.31 2.43 0.11
N GLU A 24 -4.51 1.96 -0.85
CA GLU A 24 -4.88 0.80 -1.66
C GLU A 24 -4.98 -0.49 -0.83
N LYS A 25 -4.13 -0.67 0.18
CA LYS A 25 -4.25 -1.77 1.14
C LYS A 25 -5.54 -1.69 1.95
N VAL A 26 -5.92 -0.50 2.41
CA VAL A 26 -7.20 -0.30 3.10
C VAL A 26 -8.38 -0.67 2.19
N ARG A 27 -8.38 -0.17 0.94
CA ARG A 27 -9.43 -0.46 -0.03
C ARG A 27 -9.55 -1.96 -0.28
N ARG A 28 -8.44 -2.62 -0.56
CA ARG A 28 -8.38 -4.07 -0.80
C ARG A 28 -8.78 -4.88 0.44
N PHE A 29 -8.38 -4.46 1.63
CA PHE A 29 -8.78 -5.10 2.89
C PHE A 29 -10.28 -5.02 3.10
N CYS A 30 -10.91 -3.87 2.84
CA CYS A 30 -12.37 -3.72 2.91
C CYS A 30 -13.08 -4.67 1.94
N ILE A 31 -12.62 -4.76 0.68
CA ILE A 31 -13.18 -5.68 -0.32
C ILE A 31 -13.07 -7.13 0.15
N MET A 32 -11.90 -7.55 0.60
CA MET A 32 -11.64 -8.91 1.06
C MET A 32 -12.49 -9.27 2.27
N MET A 33 -12.52 -8.43 3.31
CA MET A 33 -13.24 -8.73 4.55
C MET A 33 -14.76 -8.74 4.35
N THR A 34 -15.27 -7.81 3.55
CA THR A 34 -16.70 -7.79 3.21
C THR A 34 -17.08 -9.00 2.34
N GLY A 35 -16.23 -9.37 1.38
CA GLY A 35 -16.41 -10.57 0.56
C GLY A 35 -16.42 -11.88 1.36
N LEU A 36 -15.72 -11.90 2.50
CA LEU A 36 -15.72 -13.00 3.46
C LEU A 36 -16.91 -12.97 4.44
N GLY A 37 -17.84 -12.02 4.27
CA GLY A 37 -19.04 -11.90 5.10
C GLY A 37 -18.80 -11.25 6.47
N HIS A 38 -17.76 -10.43 6.60
CA HIS A 38 -17.47 -9.69 7.82
C HIS A 38 -18.03 -8.26 7.76
N GLU A 39 -18.34 -7.69 8.93
CA GLU A 39 -18.71 -6.29 9.06
C GLU A 39 -17.45 -5.42 9.05
N VAL A 40 -17.46 -4.39 8.20
CA VAL A 40 -16.37 -3.42 8.09
C VAL A 40 -16.91 -2.02 8.35
N ILE A 41 -16.44 -1.38 9.41
CA ILE A 41 -16.66 0.03 9.71
C ILE A 41 -15.38 0.78 9.34
N LEU A 42 -15.46 1.61 8.31
CA LEU A 42 -14.31 2.32 7.77
C LEU A 42 -14.29 3.77 8.27
N TYR A 43 -13.22 4.16 8.92
CA TYR A 43 -12.93 5.54 9.34
C TYR A 43 -11.99 6.17 8.32
N ALA A 44 -12.50 7.10 7.51
CA ALA A 44 -11.77 7.66 6.38
C ALA A 44 -12.21 9.10 6.06
N GLY A 45 -11.88 9.57 4.86
CA GLY A 45 -12.49 10.75 4.25
C GLY A 45 -13.91 10.47 3.77
N GLU A 46 -14.42 11.35 2.90
CA GLU A 46 -15.84 11.35 2.48
C GLU A 46 -16.16 10.31 1.41
N GLN A 47 -15.14 9.74 0.72
CA GLN A 47 -15.36 8.86 -0.43
C GLN A 47 -14.74 7.48 -0.22
N VAL A 48 -15.48 6.46 -0.64
CA VAL A 48 -15.03 5.05 -0.64
C VAL A 48 -15.50 4.33 -1.91
N GLU A 49 -14.57 3.60 -2.54
CA GLU A 49 -14.84 2.68 -3.66
C GLU A 49 -14.53 1.23 -3.24
N ALA A 50 -15.00 0.86 -2.09
CA ALA A 50 -14.98 -0.51 -1.57
C ALA A 50 -16.28 -0.78 -0.83
N PRO A 51 -16.78 -2.02 -0.82
CA PRO A 51 -17.91 -2.37 0.00
C PRO A 51 -17.51 -2.25 1.47
N VAL A 52 -18.33 -1.54 2.24
CA VAL A 52 -18.21 -1.40 3.70
C VAL A 52 -19.59 -1.43 4.34
N THR A 53 -19.67 -1.87 5.58
CA THR A 53 -20.93 -1.84 6.33
C THR A 53 -21.30 -0.40 6.69
N GLU A 54 -20.30 0.41 7.08
CA GLU A 54 -20.47 1.81 7.41
C GLU A 54 -19.22 2.60 7.03
N LEU A 55 -19.40 3.75 6.38
CA LEU A 55 -18.37 4.78 6.22
C LEU A 55 -18.55 5.85 7.28
N VAL A 56 -17.52 6.07 8.10
CA VAL A 56 -17.49 7.13 9.11
C VAL A 56 -16.52 8.20 8.65
N THR A 57 -17.05 9.35 8.23
CA THR A 57 -16.23 10.49 7.79
C THR A 57 -15.50 11.10 8.98
N CYS A 58 -14.18 11.04 8.98
CA CYS A 58 -13.31 11.55 10.03
C CYS A 58 -12.46 12.75 9.60
N ILE A 59 -12.44 13.04 8.31
CA ILE A 59 -11.81 14.23 7.73
C ILE A 59 -12.58 14.66 6.48
N TYR A 60 -12.77 15.96 6.31
CA TYR A 60 -13.46 16.53 5.16
C TYR A 60 -12.48 16.92 4.06
N GLU A 61 -12.98 17.13 2.83
CA GLU A 61 -12.16 17.35 1.65
C GLU A 61 -11.27 18.62 1.79
N ASP A 62 -11.79 19.71 2.32
CA ASP A 62 -11.01 20.92 2.55
C ASP A 62 -9.83 20.72 3.52
N GLN A 63 -10.04 19.92 4.56
CA GLN A 63 -9.01 19.55 5.53
C GLN A 63 -7.97 18.61 4.91
N ARG A 64 -8.42 17.67 4.06
CA ARG A 64 -7.57 16.75 3.31
C ARG A 64 -6.68 17.52 2.32
N GLU A 65 -7.25 18.45 1.56
CA GLU A 65 -6.49 19.27 0.61
C GLU A 65 -5.47 20.16 1.31
N ALA A 66 -5.84 20.74 2.43
CA ALA A 66 -4.92 21.50 3.26
C ALA A 66 -3.72 20.67 3.75
N ALA A 67 -3.92 19.37 4.02
CA ALA A 67 -2.84 18.45 4.41
C ALA A 67 -1.78 18.26 3.31
N CYS A 68 -2.18 18.43 2.05
CA CYS A 68 -1.29 18.29 0.89
C CYS A 68 -0.59 19.61 0.50
N ALA A 69 -0.94 20.73 1.13
CA ALA A 69 -0.38 22.07 0.87
C ALA A 69 -0.31 22.44 -0.63
N GLY A 70 -1.33 22.05 -1.40
CA GLY A 70 -1.38 22.24 -2.86
C GLY A 70 -0.52 21.26 -3.67
N GLY A 71 0.17 20.32 -3.02
CA GLY A 71 0.95 19.27 -3.66
C GLY A 71 0.15 17.98 -3.88
N HIS A 72 0.81 17.00 -4.48
CA HIS A 72 0.23 15.68 -4.66
C HIS A 72 0.14 14.93 -3.31
N TYR A 73 -0.95 14.18 -3.06
CA TYR A 73 -1.19 13.46 -1.80
C TYR A 73 -0.06 12.51 -1.37
N THR A 74 0.73 12.01 -2.31
CA THR A 74 1.88 11.13 -1.99
C THR A 74 3.04 11.84 -1.29
N SER A 75 3.01 13.17 -1.22
CA SER A 75 4.00 13.98 -0.50
C SER A 75 3.57 14.35 0.93
N ALA A 76 2.36 13.97 1.34
CA ALA A 76 1.86 14.27 2.68
C ALA A 76 2.69 13.58 3.77
N SER A 77 2.93 14.29 4.86
CA SER A 77 3.75 13.82 5.99
C SER A 77 2.95 12.93 6.95
N PHE A 78 3.62 11.94 7.53
CA PHE A 78 3.10 11.08 8.61
C PHE A 78 3.46 11.61 10.01
N ASP A 79 3.64 12.91 10.16
CA ASP A 79 3.89 13.55 11.47
C ASP A 79 2.56 13.80 12.21
N THR A 80 2.40 13.14 13.36
CA THR A 80 1.22 13.23 14.23
C THR A 80 0.99 14.63 14.83
N ASN A 81 2.00 15.51 14.81
CA ASN A 81 1.86 16.88 15.26
C ASN A 81 1.16 17.77 14.23
N LEU A 82 1.00 17.31 13.00
CA LEU A 82 0.31 18.09 11.97
C LEU A 82 -1.21 18.09 12.19
N PRO A 83 -1.88 19.23 11.91
CA PRO A 83 -3.30 19.40 12.20
C PRO A 83 -4.21 18.31 11.61
N HIS A 84 -3.95 17.86 10.39
CA HIS A 84 -4.76 16.84 9.75
C HIS A 84 -4.71 15.49 10.48
N TRP A 85 -3.54 15.08 11.02
CA TRP A 85 -3.43 13.89 11.85
C TRP A 85 -4.14 14.05 13.19
N GLN A 86 -4.01 15.21 13.83
CA GLN A 86 -4.67 15.49 15.10
C GLN A 86 -6.19 15.48 14.96
N ILE A 87 -6.72 16.19 13.95
CA ILE A 87 -8.16 16.22 13.66
C ILE A 87 -8.69 14.83 13.34
N PHE A 88 -8.01 14.11 12.44
CA PHE A 88 -8.41 12.77 12.01
C PHE A 88 -8.45 11.80 13.19
N ASN A 89 -7.36 11.66 13.94
CA ASN A 89 -7.29 10.75 15.07
C ASN A 89 -8.32 11.10 16.17
N ALA A 90 -8.53 12.38 16.46
CA ALA A 90 -9.53 12.82 17.42
C ALA A 90 -10.95 12.46 16.97
N ASN A 91 -11.27 12.64 15.70
CA ASN A 91 -12.56 12.27 15.13
C ASN A 91 -12.74 10.75 15.12
N VAL A 92 -11.72 9.98 14.71
CA VAL A 92 -11.74 8.50 14.77
C VAL A 92 -12.04 8.02 16.19
N ILE A 93 -11.32 8.55 17.19
CA ILE A 93 -11.53 8.15 18.59
C ILE A 93 -12.95 8.49 19.06
N ARG A 94 -13.45 9.70 18.74
CA ARG A 94 -14.80 10.14 19.11
C ARG A 94 -15.88 9.22 18.51
N GLU A 95 -15.78 8.94 17.21
CA GLU A 95 -16.76 8.16 16.48
C GLU A 95 -16.67 6.66 16.82
N MET A 96 -15.47 6.15 17.05
CA MET A 96 -15.23 4.76 17.42
C MET A 96 -15.80 4.43 18.80
N LYS A 97 -15.70 5.36 19.77
CA LYS A 97 -16.30 5.19 21.12
C LYS A 97 -17.80 4.86 21.09
N GLN A 98 -18.53 5.31 20.08
CA GLN A 98 -19.97 5.12 19.96
C GLN A 98 -20.32 3.77 19.31
N ARG A 99 -19.36 3.11 18.65
CA ARG A 99 -19.57 1.94 17.78
C ARG A 99 -18.90 0.68 18.27
N LEU A 100 -17.80 0.82 19.00
CA LEU A 100 -16.93 -0.28 19.40
C LEU A 100 -17.62 -1.22 20.40
N GLN A 101 -17.55 -2.52 20.13
CA GLN A 101 -18.04 -3.60 20.98
C GLN A 101 -16.88 -4.45 21.51
N PRO A 102 -17.04 -5.17 22.62
CA PRO A 102 -15.93 -5.84 23.30
C PRO A 102 -15.11 -6.84 22.46
N THR A 103 -15.71 -7.41 21.42
CA THR A 103 -15.07 -8.44 20.56
C THR A 103 -14.62 -7.89 19.21
N ASP A 104 -14.68 -6.57 19.01
CA ASP A 104 -14.29 -5.94 17.75
C ASP A 104 -12.77 -5.82 17.62
N PHE A 105 -12.31 -5.74 16.38
CA PHE A 105 -10.91 -5.55 16.03
C PHE A 105 -10.69 -4.11 15.53
N ILE A 106 -9.66 -3.46 16.04
CA ILE A 106 -9.21 -2.14 15.55
C ILE A 106 -8.05 -2.39 14.57
N CYS A 107 -8.24 -2.08 13.30
CA CYS A 107 -7.29 -2.33 12.22
C CYS A 107 -6.59 -1.03 11.81
N LEU A 108 -5.29 -0.95 12.00
CA LEU A 108 -4.47 0.25 11.82
C LEU A 108 -3.41 0.03 10.74
N ILE A 109 -3.08 1.06 9.97
CA ILE A 109 -2.09 0.98 8.88
C ILE A 109 -1.07 2.14 8.89
N GLY A 110 -1.27 3.13 9.73
CA GLY A 110 -0.44 4.35 9.76
C GLY A 110 0.81 4.26 10.65
N GLY A 111 1.14 3.10 11.22
CA GLY A 111 2.23 2.97 12.19
C GLY A 111 2.03 3.93 13.37
N TRP A 112 3.12 4.51 13.85
CA TRP A 112 3.09 5.47 14.99
C TRP A 112 2.07 6.60 14.83
N ALA A 113 1.69 6.95 13.60
CA ALA A 113 0.70 8.00 13.36
C ALA A 113 -0.71 7.61 13.84
N HIS A 114 -1.03 6.31 13.92
CA HIS A 114 -2.28 5.79 14.48
C HIS A 114 -2.17 5.36 15.96
N LYS A 115 -1.01 5.47 16.57
CA LYS A 115 -0.84 5.09 17.98
C LYS A 115 -1.84 5.77 18.91
N PRO A 116 -2.19 7.07 18.76
CA PRO A 116 -3.21 7.70 19.59
C PRO A 116 -4.57 7.00 19.57
N VAL A 117 -4.95 6.40 18.44
CA VAL A 117 -6.20 5.64 18.32
C VAL A 117 -6.12 4.35 19.14
N ALA A 118 -5.03 3.59 19.03
CA ALA A 118 -4.85 2.37 19.82
C ALA A 118 -4.80 2.65 21.32
N ASP A 119 -4.08 3.71 21.73
CA ASP A 119 -3.94 4.10 23.15
C ASP A 119 -5.27 4.53 23.78
N ALA A 120 -6.24 4.99 22.97
CA ALA A 120 -7.57 5.34 23.43
C ALA A 120 -8.46 4.13 23.77
N PHE A 121 -8.09 2.93 23.31
CA PHE A 121 -8.85 1.69 23.47
C PHE A 121 -7.97 0.51 23.92
N PRO A 122 -7.31 0.60 25.09
CA PRO A 122 -6.30 -0.38 25.53
C PRO A 122 -6.88 -1.78 25.78
N GLU A 123 -8.20 -1.89 26.01
CA GLU A 123 -8.87 -3.17 26.25
C GLU A 123 -9.26 -3.89 24.97
N HIS A 124 -9.10 -3.25 23.79
CA HIS A 124 -9.43 -3.83 22.50
C HIS A 124 -8.19 -4.30 21.76
N MET A 125 -8.38 -5.31 20.92
CA MET A 125 -7.31 -5.81 20.07
C MET A 125 -7.04 -4.84 18.91
N SER A 126 -5.96 -4.08 19.02
CA SER A 126 -5.45 -3.24 17.93
C SER A 126 -4.45 -4.06 17.09
N VAL A 127 -4.71 -4.17 15.80
CA VAL A 127 -3.90 -4.92 14.84
C VAL A 127 -3.33 -3.95 13.80
N GLU A 128 -2.02 -3.91 13.66
CA GLU A 128 -1.38 -3.30 12.49
C GLU A 128 -1.41 -4.31 11.35
N PHE A 129 -2.10 -3.98 10.26
CA PHE A 129 -2.23 -4.86 9.09
C PHE A 129 -1.47 -4.32 7.87
N GLY A 130 -1.13 -5.20 6.93
CA GLY A 130 -0.41 -4.84 5.72
C GLY A 130 0.90 -4.11 6.02
N VAL A 131 1.63 -4.56 7.06
CA VAL A 131 2.84 -3.89 7.53
C VAL A 131 3.94 -4.02 6.48
N GLY A 132 4.12 -2.94 5.71
CA GLY A 132 5.19 -2.71 4.75
C GLY A 132 5.91 -1.37 5.04
N TYR A 133 5.96 -0.98 6.31
CA TYR A 133 6.50 0.29 6.79
C TYR A 133 7.29 0.09 8.10
N GLY A 134 8.13 1.06 8.43
CA GLY A 134 8.75 1.15 9.76
C GLY A 134 7.85 1.81 10.79
N GLY A 135 8.25 1.80 12.06
CA GLY A 135 7.49 2.47 13.12
C GLY A 135 6.26 1.69 13.59
N VAL A 136 6.36 0.37 13.62
CA VAL A 136 5.36 -0.52 14.20
C VAL A 136 5.34 -0.40 15.74
N PHE A 137 4.15 -0.48 16.33
CA PHE A 137 3.98 -0.31 17.78
C PHE A 137 3.01 -1.31 18.40
N SER A 138 2.02 -1.81 17.66
CA SER A 138 1.01 -2.72 18.18
C SER A 138 1.63 -4.07 18.62
N LYS A 139 0.97 -4.74 19.54
CA LYS A 139 1.30 -6.12 19.93
C LYS A 139 0.98 -7.12 18.82
N TYR A 140 -0.08 -6.87 18.06
CA TYR A 140 -0.54 -7.74 16.98
C TYR A 140 -0.21 -7.09 15.65
N ARG A 141 0.57 -7.77 14.81
CA ARG A 141 1.09 -7.25 13.54
C ARG A 141 0.91 -8.27 12.44
N VAL A 142 0.48 -7.79 11.29
CA VAL A 142 0.39 -8.60 10.08
C VAL A 142 1.32 -8.00 9.04
N PHE A 143 2.46 -8.64 8.85
CA PHE A 143 3.48 -8.25 7.88
C PHE A 143 3.13 -8.76 6.49
N GLU A 144 3.59 -8.07 5.44
CA GLU A 144 3.37 -8.48 4.06
C GLU A 144 4.32 -9.59 3.59
N SER A 145 5.51 -9.69 4.21
CA SER A 145 6.48 -10.75 3.93
C SER A 145 7.38 -11.03 5.13
N TYR A 146 7.97 -12.23 5.15
CA TYR A 146 9.01 -12.58 6.11
C TYR A 146 10.24 -11.69 5.97
N ALA A 147 10.66 -11.39 4.73
CA ALA A 147 11.79 -10.50 4.48
C ALA A 147 11.60 -9.13 5.14
N TRP A 148 10.39 -8.55 5.02
CA TRP A 148 10.10 -7.28 5.66
C TRP A 148 10.02 -7.39 7.18
N MET A 149 9.39 -8.44 7.71
CA MET A 149 9.33 -8.70 9.15
C MET A 149 10.74 -8.78 9.76
N HIS A 150 11.61 -9.60 9.16
CA HIS A 150 13.00 -9.74 9.62
C HIS A 150 13.77 -8.42 9.51
N SER A 151 13.55 -7.63 8.45
CA SER A 151 14.17 -6.32 8.28
C SER A 151 13.77 -5.33 9.40
N ILE A 152 12.49 -5.30 9.76
CA ILE A 152 11.99 -4.43 10.85
C ILE A 152 12.64 -4.81 12.18
N TYR A 153 12.75 -6.09 12.50
CA TYR A 153 13.35 -6.54 13.74
C TYR A 153 14.88 -6.46 13.75
N ALA A 154 15.53 -6.72 12.61
CA ALA A 154 16.98 -6.56 12.47
C ALA A 154 17.45 -5.10 12.63
N GLY A 155 16.61 -4.13 12.26
CA GLY A 155 16.86 -2.70 12.49
C GLY A 155 16.72 -2.27 13.96
N GLY A 156 16.21 -3.15 14.83
CA GLY A 156 16.08 -2.89 16.26
C GLY A 156 17.38 -3.04 17.04
N LYS A 157 17.36 -2.61 18.31
CA LYS A 157 18.53 -2.67 19.21
C LYS A 157 18.88 -4.10 19.69
N ASN A 158 17.97 -5.06 19.51
CA ASN A 158 18.17 -6.44 19.95
C ASN A 158 17.95 -7.42 18.78
N PRO A 159 19.00 -7.89 18.12
CA PRO A 159 18.92 -8.78 16.97
C PRO A 159 18.41 -10.20 17.29
N THR A 160 18.23 -10.56 18.57
CA THR A 160 17.73 -11.89 18.96
C THR A 160 16.24 -12.10 18.69
N THR A 161 15.53 -11.06 18.24
CA THR A 161 14.10 -11.10 17.93
C THR A 161 13.79 -11.00 16.44
N VAL A 162 14.78 -11.25 15.57
CA VAL A 162 14.61 -11.12 14.10
C VAL A 162 13.54 -12.05 13.51
N ASP A 163 13.25 -13.17 14.17
CA ASP A 163 12.26 -14.15 13.74
C ASP A 163 10.80 -13.76 14.05
N GLY A 164 10.60 -12.56 14.61
CA GLY A 164 9.28 -12.07 14.98
C GLY A 164 8.88 -12.40 16.42
N HIS A 165 7.65 -12.07 16.74
CA HIS A 165 7.04 -12.34 18.04
C HIS A 165 5.83 -13.28 17.88
N PHE A 166 5.40 -13.89 18.98
CA PHE A 166 4.32 -14.89 18.99
C PHE A 166 3.01 -14.41 18.35
N TYR A 167 2.71 -13.12 18.44
CA TYR A 167 1.49 -12.53 17.88
C TYR A 167 1.68 -11.88 16.51
N ASP A 168 2.83 -12.08 15.88
CA ASP A 168 3.05 -11.64 14.50
C ASP A 168 2.50 -12.67 13.52
N ALA A 169 2.01 -12.19 12.40
CA ALA A 169 1.63 -13.02 11.28
C ALA A 169 2.21 -12.45 9.98
N VAL A 170 2.41 -13.31 9.00
CA VAL A 170 2.77 -12.89 7.64
C VAL A 170 1.64 -13.27 6.72
N ILE A 171 0.96 -12.27 6.18
CA ILE A 171 -0.13 -12.45 5.21
C ILE A 171 0.18 -11.54 4.02
N PRO A 172 0.48 -12.11 2.85
CA PRO A 172 0.74 -11.35 1.63
C PRO A 172 -0.42 -10.42 1.26
N GLY A 173 -0.10 -9.36 0.51
CA GLY A 173 -1.09 -8.40 0.04
C GLY A 173 -2.16 -9.05 -0.83
N TYR A 174 -3.41 -8.61 -0.68
CA TYR A 174 -4.53 -9.04 -1.51
C TYR A 174 -4.43 -8.42 -2.92
N LEU A 175 -4.66 -9.25 -3.93
CA LEU A 175 -4.79 -8.85 -5.32
C LEU A 175 -6.23 -9.09 -5.78
N GLU A 176 -6.76 -8.17 -6.56
CA GLU A 176 -8.05 -8.32 -7.27
C GLU A 176 -7.75 -8.94 -8.65
N PRO A 177 -7.97 -10.25 -8.88
CA PRO A 177 -7.55 -10.91 -10.12
C PRO A 177 -8.24 -10.33 -11.37
N GLU A 178 -9.45 -9.82 -11.20
CA GLU A 178 -10.26 -9.24 -12.29
C GLU A 178 -9.63 -7.96 -12.85
N MET A 179 -8.80 -7.28 -12.07
CA MET A 179 -8.07 -6.07 -12.50
C MET A 179 -6.82 -6.40 -13.32
N PHE A 180 -6.35 -7.65 -13.29
CA PHE A 180 -5.12 -8.11 -13.94
C PHE A 180 -5.39 -9.36 -14.79
N PRO A 181 -6.21 -9.24 -15.87
CA PRO A 181 -6.51 -10.36 -16.74
C PRO A 181 -5.26 -10.86 -17.46
N LEU A 182 -5.27 -12.14 -17.83
CA LEU A 182 -4.22 -12.71 -18.68
C LEU A 182 -4.05 -11.87 -19.94
N GLY A 183 -2.81 -11.50 -20.23
CA GLY A 183 -2.45 -10.76 -21.44
C GLY A 183 -2.33 -11.66 -22.65
N ASN A 184 -2.21 -11.03 -23.83
CA ASN A 184 -1.97 -11.73 -25.09
C ASN A 184 -0.48 -11.87 -25.44
N HIS A 185 0.39 -11.17 -24.70
CA HIS A 185 1.86 -11.20 -24.83
C HIS A 185 2.35 -10.94 -26.24
N ASP A 186 1.66 -10.07 -27.00
CA ASP A 186 1.99 -9.75 -28.39
C ASP A 186 2.90 -8.53 -28.54
N GLY A 187 3.26 -7.89 -27.44
CA GLY A 187 4.18 -6.76 -27.42
C GLY A 187 5.64 -7.19 -27.59
N ASP A 188 6.43 -6.32 -28.18
CA ASP A 188 7.86 -6.51 -28.45
C ASP A 188 8.76 -5.80 -27.43
N TYR A 189 8.23 -5.48 -26.25
CA TYR A 189 8.91 -4.66 -25.25
C TYR A 189 9.05 -5.35 -23.89
N TYR A 190 10.07 -4.92 -23.17
CA TYR A 190 10.22 -5.13 -21.72
C TYR A 190 9.59 -3.96 -20.97
N LEU A 191 9.06 -4.20 -19.78
CA LEU A 191 8.37 -3.18 -18.98
C LEU A 191 9.09 -2.93 -17.67
N PHE A 192 9.29 -1.67 -17.30
CA PHE A 192 9.49 -1.26 -15.92
C PHE A 192 8.27 -0.44 -15.49
N ILE A 193 7.65 -0.81 -14.36
CA ILE A 193 6.50 -0.07 -13.83
C ILE A 193 6.67 0.22 -12.34
N GLY A 194 6.66 1.49 -11.98
CA GLY A 194 6.88 1.95 -10.61
C GLY A 194 7.40 3.38 -10.58
N ARG A 195 7.66 3.90 -9.40
CA ARG A 195 8.29 5.21 -9.27
C ARG A 195 9.70 5.18 -9.88
N LEU A 196 10.00 6.15 -10.77
CA LEU A 196 11.32 6.27 -11.38
C LEU A 196 12.30 6.97 -10.39
N ILE A 197 12.70 6.22 -9.38
CA ILE A 197 13.67 6.63 -8.34
C ILE A 197 14.76 5.57 -8.24
N GLU A 198 15.96 5.99 -7.86
CA GLU A 198 17.15 5.14 -7.82
C GLU A 198 16.91 3.80 -7.12
N ARG A 199 16.36 3.83 -5.91
CA ARG A 199 16.14 2.59 -5.13
C ARG A 199 15.17 1.59 -5.76
N LYS A 200 14.36 1.99 -6.77
CA LYS A 200 13.52 1.08 -7.55
C LYS A 200 14.28 0.45 -8.71
N GLY A 201 15.50 0.89 -9.00
CA GLY A 201 16.40 0.25 -9.93
C GLY A 201 16.02 0.38 -11.40
N TYR A 202 15.21 1.38 -11.79
CA TYR A 202 14.80 1.53 -13.19
C TYR A 202 15.99 1.70 -14.14
N GLN A 203 17.10 2.27 -13.67
CA GLN A 203 18.34 2.42 -14.42
C GLN A 203 18.96 1.05 -14.81
N ILE A 204 18.77 0.01 -13.99
CA ILE A 204 19.21 -1.34 -14.30
C ILE A 204 18.40 -1.88 -15.50
N ALA A 205 17.09 -1.66 -15.53
CA ALA A 205 16.27 -2.03 -16.67
C ALA A 205 16.70 -1.30 -17.95
N GLN A 206 17.02 0.00 -17.84
CA GLN A 206 17.51 0.79 -18.95
C GLN A 206 18.85 0.25 -19.47
N GLU A 207 19.83 0.05 -18.61
CA GLU A 207 21.16 -0.45 -18.97
C GLU A 207 21.10 -1.84 -19.62
N VAL A 208 20.31 -2.76 -19.06
CA VAL A 208 20.16 -4.10 -19.62
C VAL A 208 19.53 -4.05 -21.01
N CYS A 209 18.43 -3.30 -21.18
CA CYS A 209 17.75 -3.22 -22.47
C CYS A 209 18.57 -2.49 -23.52
N GLU A 210 19.30 -1.43 -23.16
CA GLU A 210 20.21 -0.71 -24.04
C GLU A 210 21.34 -1.61 -24.56
N ARG A 211 22.02 -2.31 -23.66
CA ARG A 211 23.10 -3.26 -24.00
C ARG A 211 22.64 -4.39 -24.93
N LEU A 212 21.40 -4.85 -24.76
CA LEU A 212 20.85 -5.93 -25.54
C LEU A 212 20.07 -5.46 -26.78
N GLY A 213 19.95 -4.16 -27.01
CA GLY A 213 19.15 -3.59 -28.11
C GLY A 213 17.68 -3.97 -28.01
N LYS A 214 17.11 -4.04 -26.79
CA LYS A 214 15.73 -4.43 -26.55
C LYS A 214 14.86 -3.21 -26.26
N ARG A 215 13.65 -3.16 -26.78
CA ARG A 215 12.69 -2.10 -26.50
C ARG A 215 12.28 -2.16 -25.01
N LEU A 216 12.33 -1.00 -24.35
CA LEU A 216 11.90 -0.83 -22.96
C LEU A 216 10.81 0.23 -22.87
N VAL A 217 9.75 -0.09 -22.15
CA VAL A 217 8.72 0.86 -21.73
C VAL A 217 8.88 1.14 -20.24
N LEU A 218 8.85 2.43 -19.87
CA LEU A 218 8.95 2.91 -18.50
C LEU A 218 7.62 3.58 -18.12
N ALA A 219 6.97 3.11 -17.08
CA ALA A 219 5.70 3.65 -16.59
C ALA A 219 5.75 3.98 -15.10
N GLY A 220 5.21 5.13 -14.72
CA GLY A 220 5.09 5.52 -13.31
C GLY A 220 5.46 6.96 -13.03
N PRO A 221 5.29 7.43 -11.78
CA PRO A 221 5.68 8.77 -11.39
C PRO A 221 7.21 8.98 -11.45
N GLY A 222 7.62 10.14 -11.90
CA GLY A 222 9.02 10.55 -12.04
C GLY A 222 9.30 11.21 -13.37
N THR A 223 10.57 11.45 -13.65
CA THR A 223 11.05 11.99 -14.93
C THR A 223 11.72 10.88 -15.71
N GLY A 224 11.14 10.49 -16.83
CA GLY A 224 11.77 9.54 -17.76
C GLY A 224 12.93 10.19 -18.48
N SER A 225 14.14 9.79 -18.12
CA SER A 225 15.37 10.17 -18.83
C SER A 225 16.19 8.92 -19.13
N GLY A 226 16.99 8.94 -20.17
CA GLY A 226 17.81 7.80 -20.58
C GLY A 226 17.10 6.87 -21.55
N TYR A 227 17.51 5.61 -21.62
CA TYR A 227 17.04 4.63 -22.56
C TYR A 227 15.61 4.17 -22.25
N GLY A 228 14.77 4.02 -23.29
CA GLY A 228 13.41 3.53 -23.22
C GLY A 228 12.34 4.58 -23.46
N GLU A 229 11.13 4.12 -23.70
CA GLU A 229 9.95 4.94 -23.94
C GLU A 229 9.26 5.23 -22.59
N PHE A 230 9.24 6.49 -22.19
CA PHE A 230 8.54 6.90 -20.96
C PHE A 230 7.10 7.30 -21.26
N VAL A 231 6.14 6.57 -20.66
CA VAL A 231 4.71 6.79 -20.86
C VAL A 231 4.01 7.53 -19.71
N GLY A 232 4.79 7.95 -18.71
CA GLY A 232 4.24 8.67 -17.56
C GLY A 232 3.58 7.78 -16.51
N ALA A 233 2.87 8.41 -15.57
CA ALA A 233 2.08 7.70 -14.58
C ALA A 233 0.83 7.10 -15.24
N VAL A 234 0.53 5.84 -14.92
CA VAL A 234 -0.59 5.09 -15.53
C VAL A 234 -1.57 4.62 -14.46
N GLY A 235 -2.86 4.61 -14.78
CA GLY A 235 -3.92 4.03 -13.97
C GLY A 235 -3.93 2.49 -14.00
N PRO A 236 -4.78 1.86 -13.18
CA PRO A 236 -4.82 0.40 -13.04
C PRO A 236 -5.06 -0.35 -14.36
N GLU A 237 -5.99 0.11 -15.19
CA GLU A 237 -6.35 -0.52 -16.46
C GLU A 237 -5.17 -0.50 -17.45
N LYS A 238 -4.54 0.67 -17.61
CA LYS A 238 -3.36 0.81 -18.48
C LYS A 238 -2.16 0.06 -17.95
N ARG A 239 -2.04 -0.06 -16.63
CA ARG A 239 -1.03 -0.88 -15.97
C ARG A 239 -1.19 -2.35 -16.33
N ALA A 240 -2.40 -2.90 -16.23
CA ALA A 240 -2.70 -4.28 -16.61
C ALA A 240 -2.47 -4.54 -18.10
N GLU A 241 -2.87 -3.62 -18.98
CA GLU A 241 -2.61 -3.68 -20.43
C GLU A 241 -1.10 -3.74 -20.71
N LEU A 242 -0.32 -2.85 -20.13
CA LEU A 242 1.13 -2.83 -20.32
C LEU A 242 1.81 -4.10 -19.78
N MET A 243 1.35 -4.62 -18.64
CA MET A 243 1.87 -5.89 -18.11
C MET A 243 1.51 -7.05 -19.02
N GLY A 244 0.24 -7.16 -19.43
CA GLY A 244 -0.24 -8.26 -20.26
C GLY A 244 0.33 -8.29 -21.68
N GLY A 245 0.82 -7.16 -22.19
CA GLY A 245 1.50 -7.08 -23.50
C GLY A 245 3.01 -7.30 -23.43
N ALA A 246 3.64 -7.16 -22.26
CA ALA A 246 5.10 -7.17 -22.14
C ALA A 246 5.69 -8.60 -22.28
N ILE A 247 6.93 -8.69 -22.79
CA ILE A 247 7.76 -9.91 -22.79
C ILE A 247 8.11 -10.29 -21.34
N ALA A 248 8.52 -9.31 -20.54
CA ALA A 248 8.77 -9.46 -19.12
C ALA A 248 8.71 -8.09 -18.42
N THR A 249 8.46 -8.10 -17.11
CA THR A 249 8.45 -6.91 -16.27
C THR A 249 9.67 -6.89 -15.36
N PHE A 250 10.38 -5.78 -15.33
CA PHE A 250 11.51 -5.57 -14.42
C PHE A 250 11.04 -5.10 -13.04
N ALA A 251 11.58 -5.72 -11.99
CA ALA A 251 11.43 -5.30 -10.59
C ALA A 251 12.80 -5.34 -9.87
N PRO A 252 13.83 -4.62 -10.36
CA PRO A 252 15.21 -4.73 -9.87
C PRO A 252 15.45 -3.80 -8.68
N THR A 253 14.68 -3.96 -7.61
CA THR A 253 14.75 -3.07 -6.44
C THR A 253 16.08 -3.18 -5.70
N LEU A 254 16.63 -2.02 -5.28
CA LEU A 254 17.90 -1.90 -4.55
C LEU A 254 17.66 -1.78 -3.01
N TYR A 255 16.54 -2.23 -2.52
CA TYR A 255 16.18 -2.25 -1.11
C TYR A 255 15.28 -3.45 -0.82
N ILE A 256 15.10 -3.79 0.46
CA ILE A 256 14.17 -4.84 0.85
C ILE A 256 12.74 -4.36 0.57
N GLU A 257 12.15 -4.89 -0.49
CA GLU A 257 10.77 -4.59 -0.87
C GLU A 257 9.82 -5.25 0.13
N PRO A 258 8.87 -4.54 0.74
CA PRO A 258 7.93 -5.15 1.68
C PRO A 258 7.15 -6.32 1.12
N PHE A 259 6.69 -6.22 -0.13
CA PHE A 259 5.99 -7.31 -0.80
C PHE A 259 6.25 -7.38 -2.31
N GLY A 260 6.23 -6.23 -3.01
CA GLY A 260 6.43 -6.20 -4.46
C GLY A 260 5.16 -6.45 -5.26
N ASN A 261 4.13 -5.61 -5.07
CA ASN A 261 2.85 -5.71 -5.80
C ASN A 261 3.04 -5.84 -7.32
N VAL A 262 4.01 -5.14 -7.90
CA VAL A 262 4.33 -5.21 -9.34
C VAL A 262 4.61 -6.63 -9.80
N VAL A 263 5.28 -7.44 -8.96
CA VAL A 263 5.61 -8.84 -9.27
C VAL A 263 4.35 -9.68 -9.41
N ILE A 264 3.47 -9.63 -8.41
CA ILE A 264 2.24 -10.44 -8.42
C ILE A 264 1.23 -9.93 -9.46
N GLU A 265 1.17 -8.63 -9.70
CA GLU A 265 0.33 -8.01 -10.73
C GLU A 265 0.77 -8.47 -12.13
N ALA A 266 2.07 -8.45 -12.43
CA ALA A 266 2.62 -8.95 -13.69
C ALA A 266 2.37 -10.46 -13.87
N GLN A 267 2.61 -11.26 -12.82
CA GLN A 267 2.36 -12.71 -12.86
C GLN A 267 0.88 -13.04 -13.04
N ALA A 268 -0.03 -12.25 -12.47
CA ALA A 268 -1.48 -12.40 -12.72
C ALA A 268 -1.83 -12.15 -14.19
N CYS A 269 -1.14 -11.21 -14.86
CA CYS A 269 -1.25 -11.00 -16.29
C CYS A 269 -0.54 -12.09 -17.13
N GLY A 270 0.11 -13.07 -16.51
CA GLY A 270 0.88 -14.12 -17.19
C GLY A 270 2.30 -13.69 -17.59
N THR A 271 2.74 -12.50 -17.19
CA THR A 271 4.03 -11.92 -17.60
C THR A 271 5.11 -12.24 -16.58
N PRO A 272 6.25 -12.84 -17.02
CA PRO A 272 7.37 -13.14 -16.12
C PRO A 272 7.99 -11.85 -15.56
N THR A 273 8.54 -11.96 -14.35
CA THR A 273 9.20 -10.85 -13.68
C THR A 273 10.70 -11.09 -13.54
N LEU A 274 11.51 -10.09 -13.91
CA LEU A 274 12.96 -10.06 -13.77
C LEU A 274 13.33 -9.24 -12.53
N THR A 275 14.01 -9.88 -11.58
CA THR A 275 14.42 -9.28 -10.31
C THR A 275 15.94 -9.32 -10.16
N THR A 276 16.48 -8.53 -9.22
CA THR A 276 17.84 -8.69 -8.72
C THR A 276 17.86 -9.73 -7.58
N ASP A 277 19.05 -10.27 -7.32
CA ASP A 277 19.31 -11.19 -6.21
C ASP A 277 19.19 -10.49 -4.84
#